data_f175dca8e1ba114cd32c3bb823b78d7d
#
_entry.id   f175dca8e1ba114cd32c3bb823b78d7d
#
_cell.length_a   1.000
_cell.length_b   1.000
_cell.length_c   1.000
_cell.angle_alpha   90.00
_cell.angle_beta   90.00
_cell.angle_gamma   90.00
#
_symmetry.space_group_name_H-M   'P 1'
#
loop_
_entity.id
_entity.type
_entity.pdbx_description
1 polymer ?
#
loop_
_entity_poly.entity_id
_entity_poly.type
_entity_poly.pdbx_seq_one_letter_code
_entity_poly.pdbx_strand_id
1 'polypeptide(L)'
;MAQYNDGTMVVTYGSLEQAASVIEKQAARLDESLEAIQTKIRGVSATFEGEAKTAADAAHKKWDNETRLIHNALKDIARKVREAGPAYQAGDKKSAGYF
;
A
#
# COMPACT_ATOMS: atom_id res chain seq x y z
N MET A 1 9.03 20.85 0.76
CA MET A 1 10.18 19.96 0.57
C MET A 1 10.67 19.42 1.90
N ALA A 2 10.94 18.14 1.94
CA ALA A 2 11.51 17.56 3.15
C ALA A 2 12.94 18.07 3.34
N GLN A 3 13.21 18.55 4.52
CA GLN A 3 14.53 19.01 4.88
C GLN A 3 15.18 17.97 5.77
N TYR A 4 16.38 17.59 5.41
CA TYR A 4 17.17 16.67 6.21
C TYR A 4 18.23 17.48 6.92
N ASN A 5 18.09 17.54 8.22
CA ASN A 5 19.00 18.24 9.06
C ASN A 5 19.86 17.19 9.70
N ASP A 6 21.11 17.08 9.28
CA ASP A 6 22.03 16.05 9.78
C ASP A 6 21.50 14.63 9.56
N GLY A 7 20.81 14.42 8.46
CA GLY A 7 20.24 13.13 8.13
C GLY A 7 18.97 12.79 8.87
N THR A 8 18.45 13.70 9.66
CA THR A 8 17.18 13.47 10.35
C THR A 8 16.03 14.10 9.59
N MET A 9 14.93 13.36 9.52
CA MET A 9 13.72 13.83 8.90
C MET A 9 12.74 14.27 9.97
N VAL A 10 12.18 15.46 9.79
CA VAL A 10 11.15 15.95 10.70
C VAL A 10 9.83 15.31 10.30
N VAL A 11 9.19 14.63 11.27
CA VAL A 11 7.92 13.97 11.08
C VAL A 11 6.86 14.77 11.83
N THR A 12 5.86 15.23 11.10
CA THR A 12 4.76 16.02 11.67
C THR A 12 3.44 15.33 11.40
N TYR A 13 2.38 15.81 12.05
CA TYR A 13 1.02 15.35 11.79
C TYR A 13 0.67 15.46 10.30
N GLY A 14 1.00 16.60 9.68
CA GLY A 14 0.72 16.82 8.26
C GLY A 14 1.49 15.87 7.35
N SER A 15 2.73 15.56 7.69
CA SER A 15 3.53 14.64 6.88
C SER A 15 3.02 13.20 7.01
N LEU A 16 2.46 12.82 8.16
CA LEU A 16 1.85 11.51 8.33
C LEU A 16 0.57 11.37 7.51
N GLU A 17 -0.26 12.39 7.49
CA GLU A 17 -1.47 12.40 6.65
C GLU A 17 -1.11 12.30 5.18
N GLN A 18 -0.09 13.02 4.75
CA GLN A 18 0.38 12.97 3.38
C GLN A 18 0.95 11.57 3.04
N ALA A 19 1.72 10.99 3.94
CA ALA A 19 2.28 9.65 3.75
C ALA A 19 1.17 8.61 3.62
N ALA A 20 0.17 8.65 4.49
CA ALA A 20 -0.96 7.73 4.41
C ALA A 20 -1.71 7.86 3.09
N SER A 21 -1.93 9.10 2.64
CA SER A 21 -2.59 9.38 1.36
C SER A 21 -1.78 8.83 0.18
N VAL A 22 -0.46 8.99 0.20
CA VAL A 22 0.42 8.44 -0.84
C VAL A 22 0.35 6.92 -0.87
N ILE A 23 0.39 6.28 0.30
CA ILE A 23 0.28 4.82 0.40
C ILE A 23 -1.03 4.34 -0.20
N GLU A 24 -2.13 5.00 0.11
CA GLU A 24 -3.45 4.65 -0.43
C GLU A 24 -3.51 4.78 -1.94
N LYS A 25 -2.95 5.86 -2.48
CA LYS A 25 -2.91 6.08 -3.93
C LYS A 25 -2.04 5.04 -4.64
N GLN A 26 -0.89 4.71 -4.06
CA GLN A 26 -0.01 3.71 -4.64
C GLN A 26 -0.63 2.33 -4.56
N ALA A 27 -1.37 2.02 -3.50
CA ALA A 27 -2.10 0.76 -3.38
C ALA A 27 -3.15 0.63 -4.49
N ALA A 28 -3.89 1.70 -4.79
CA ALA A 28 -4.86 1.71 -5.86
C ALA A 28 -4.20 1.50 -7.23
N ARG A 29 -3.07 2.15 -7.48
CA ARG A 29 -2.32 1.97 -8.73
C ARG A 29 -1.79 0.56 -8.88
N LEU A 30 -1.31 -0.02 -7.79
CA LEU A 30 -0.82 -1.39 -7.78
C LEU A 30 -1.95 -2.35 -8.13
N ASP A 31 -3.11 -2.17 -7.53
CA ASP A 31 -4.29 -2.98 -7.82
C ASP A 31 -4.65 -2.93 -9.31
N GLU A 32 -4.68 -1.74 -9.89
CA GLU A 32 -4.98 -1.58 -11.32
C GLU A 32 -3.96 -2.29 -12.19
N SER A 33 -2.68 -2.16 -11.86
CA SER A 33 -1.60 -2.79 -12.62
C SER A 33 -1.66 -4.30 -12.52
N LEU A 34 -1.89 -4.82 -11.32
CA LEU A 34 -1.99 -6.26 -11.11
C LEU A 34 -3.21 -6.84 -11.81
N GLU A 35 -4.34 -6.14 -11.77
CA GLU A 35 -5.55 -6.57 -12.44
C GLU A 35 -5.36 -6.61 -13.95
N ALA A 36 -4.69 -5.61 -14.53
CA ALA A 36 -4.41 -5.58 -15.97
C ALA A 36 -3.52 -6.76 -16.38
N ILE A 37 -2.49 -7.06 -15.60
CA ILE A 37 -1.60 -8.20 -15.86
C ILE A 37 -2.38 -9.51 -15.75
N GLN A 38 -3.17 -9.65 -14.71
CA GLN A 38 -3.96 -10.85 -14.47
C GLN A 38 -4.96 -11.10 -15.60
N THR A 39 -5.60 -10.04 -16.11
CA THR A 39 -6.52 -10.15 -17.22
C THR A 39 -5.84 -10.68 -18.48
N LYS A 40 -4.63 -10.19 -18.76
CA LYS A 40 -3.85 -10.67 -19.91
C LYS A 40 -3.45 -12.12 -19.75
N ILE A 41 -3.03 -12.50 -18.56
CA ILE A 41 -2.63 -13.89 -18.29
C ILE A 41 -3.82 -14.82 -18.40
N ARG A 42 -4.98 -14.42 -17.90
CA ARG A 42 -6.21 -15.21 -18.03
C ARG A 42 -6.62 -15.38 -19.49
N GLY A 43 -6.44 -14.33 -20.30
CA GLY A 43 -6.72 -14.40 -21.72
C GLY A 43 -5.87 -15.45 -22.42
N VAL A 44 -4.59 -15.52 -22.10
CA VAL A 44 -3.69 -16.53 -22.65
C VAL A 44 -4.05 -17.92 -22.14
N SER A 45 -4.24 -18.06 -20.81
CA SER A 45 -4.48 -19.37 -20.20
C SER A 45 -5.88 -19.92 -20.48
N ALA A 46 -6.79 -19.10 -21.01
CA ALA A 46 -8.12 -19.56 -21.40
C ALA A 46 -8.08 -20.65 -22.49
N THR A 47 -6.99 -20.70 -23.26
CA THR A 47 -6.79 -21.72 -24.29
C THR A 47 -6.15 -22.99 -23.75
N PHE A 48 -5.75 -23.02 -22.49
CA PHE A 48 -5.07 -24.18 -21.90
C PHE A 48 -6.05 -25.31 -21.65
N GLU A 49 -5.53 -26.53 -21.72
CA GLU A 49 -6.29 -27.74 -21.48
C GLU A 49 -5.49 -28.67 -20.56
N GLY A 50 -6.17 -29.65 -19.95
CA GLY A 50 -5.55 -30.67 -19.12
C GLY A 50 -4.78 -30.11 -17.94
N GLU A 51 -3.58 -30.61 -17.72
CA GLU A 51 -2.74 -30.22 -16.58
C GLU A 51 -2.35 -28.75 -16.61
N ALA A 52 -2.15 -28.20 -17.80
CA ALA A 52 -1.81 -26.80 -17.97
C ALA A 52 -2.96 -25.91 -17.48
N LYS A 53 -4.20 -26.30 -17.76
CA LYS A 53 -5.36 -25.56 -17.27
C LYS A 53 -5.48 -25.65 -15.76
N THR A 54 -5.31 -26.82 -15.20
CA THR A 54 -5.36 -27.03 -13.76
C THR A 54 -4.30 -26.18 -13.05
N ALA A 55 -3.07 -26.18 -13.58
CA ALA A 55 -1.98 -25.39 -13.02
C ALA A 55 -2.27 -23.89 -13.12
N ALA A 56 -2.81 -23.44 -14.25
CA ALA A 56 -3.14 -22.04 -14.44
C ALA A 56 -4.25 -21.59 -13.49
N ASP A 57 -5.29 -22.42 -13.33
CA ASP A 57 -6.40 -22.10 -12.41
C ASP A 57 -5.91 -22.00 -10.97
N ALA A 58 -5.02 -22.91 -10.56
CA ALA A 58 -4.44 -22.87 -9.22
C ALA A 58 -3.58 -21.61 -9.03
N ALA A 59 -2.78 -21.27 -10.03
CA ALA A 59 -1.93 -20.08 -9.98
C ALA A 59 -2.77 -18.80 -9.91
N HIS A 60 -3.87 -18.71 -10.66
CA HIS A 60 -4.78 -17.57 -10.62
C HIS A 60 -5.42 -17.41 -9.25
N LYS A 61 -5.83 -18.50 -8.64
CA LYS A 61 -6.44 -18.48 -7.32
C LYS A 61 -5.44 -17.99 -6.27
N LYS A 62 -4.21 -18.47 -6.34
CA LYS A 62 -3.13 -18.03 -5.45
C LYS A 62 -2.83 -16.54 -5.66
N TRP A 63 -2.77 -16.10 -6.90
CA TRP A 63 -2.58 -14.69 -7.25
C TRP A 63 -3.64 -13.81 -6.61
N ASP A 64 -4.91 -14.18 -6.78
CA ASP A 64 -6.03 -13.41 -6.22
C ASP A 64 -5.92 -13.30 -4.70
N ASN A 65 -5.60 -14.38 -4.03
CA ASN A 65 -5.44 -14.40 -2.57
C ASN A 65 -4.29 -13.50 -2.12
N GLU A 66 -3.14 -13.65 -2.75
CA GLU A 66 -1.95 -12.87 -2.38
C GLU A 66 -2.12 -11.39 -2.68
N THR A 67 -2.73 -11.06 -3.81
CA THR A 67 -3.02 -9.67 -4.17
C THR A 67 -3.94 -9.02 -3.14
N ARG A 68 -4.95 -9.75 -2.68
CA ARG A 68 -5.85 -9.25 -1.65
C ARG A 68 -5.13 -9.02 -0.33
N LEU A 69 -4.23 -9.93 0.04
CA LEU A 69 -3.45 -9.78 1.27
C LEU A 69 -2.54 -8.56 1.21
N ILE A 70 -1.90 -8.33 0.07
CA ILE A 70 -1.04 -7.16 -0.13
C ILE A 70 -1.87 -5.88 -0.04
N HIS A 71 -3.01 -5.85 -0.73
CA HIS A 71 -3.91 -4.71 -0.70
C HIS A 71 -4.35 -4.38 0.72
N ASN A 72 -4.78 -5.39 1.47
CA ASN A 72 -5.22 -5.21 2.85
C ASN A 72 -4.07 -4.75 3.76
N ALA A 73 -2.86 -5.28 3.53
CA ALA A 73 -1.68 -4.87 4.29
C ALA A 73 -1.35 -3.39 4.05
N LEU A 74 -1.42 -2.94 2.80
CA LEU A 74 -1.16 -1.54 2.47
C LEU A 74 -2.21 -0.61 3.08
N LYS A 75 -3.48 -1.00 3.04
CA LYS A 75 -4.56 -0.22 3.67
C LYS A 75 -4.36 -0.15 5.18
N ASP A 76 -3.93 -1.25 5.79
CA ASP A 76 -3.68 -1.30 7.22
C ASP A 76 -2.51 -0.41 7.62
N ILE A 77 -1.44 -0.43 6.81
CA ILE A 77 -0.29 0.45 7.04
C ILE A 77 -0.72 1.92 6.96
N ALA A 78 -1.47 2.29 5.93
CA ALA A 78 -1.96 3.66 5.77
C ALA A 78 -2.81 4.08 6.96
N ARG A 79 -3.68 3.19 7.41
CA ARG A 79 -4.53 3.45 8.58
C ARG A 79 -3.69 3.67 9.84
N LYS A 80 -2.71 2.82 10.06
CA LYS A 80 -1.85 2.93 11.25
C LYS A 80 -1.00 4.18 11.21
N VAL A 81 -0.50 4.54 10.04
CA VAL A 81 0.24 5.80 9.89
C VAL A 81 -0.67 6.99 10.23
N ARG A 82 -1.91 6.96 9.75
CA ARG A 82 -2.87 8.02 10.03
C ARG A 82 -3.26 8.06 11.51
N GLU A 83 -3.42 6.90 12.13
CA GLU A 83 -3.74 6.79 13.56
C GLU A 83 -2.62 7.32 14.46
N ALA A 84 -1.39 7.29 13.98
CA ALA A 84 -0.26 7.85 14.71
C ALA A 84 -0.31 9.39 14.74
N GLY A 85 -1.06 10.01 13.83
CA GLY A 85 -1.14 11.46 13.70
C GLY A 85 -1.50 12.19 14.98
N PRO A 86 -2.54 11.78 15.72
CA PRO A 86 -2.90 12.47 16.98
C PRO A 86 -1.77 12.51 17.98
N ALA A 87 -1.00 11.44 18.13
CA ALA A 87 0.12 11.41 19.06
C ALA A 87 1.21 12.37 18.62
N TYR A 88 1.51 12.43 17.33
CA TYR A 88 2.49 13.38 16.79
C TYR A 88 2.00 14.83 16.91
N GLN A 89 0.73 15.07 16.68
CA GLN A 89 0.15 16.39 16.85
C GLN A 89 0.26 16.87 18.29
N ALA A 90 -0.04 16.00 19.23
CA ALA A 90 0.09 16.30 20.65
C ALA A 90 1.54 16.59 21.02
N GLY A 91 2.48 15.82 20.48
CA GLY A 91 3.90 16.03 20.67
C GLY A 91 4.35 17.37 20.13
N ASP A 92 3.89 17.75 18.95
CA ASP A 92 4.20 19.04 18.34
C ASP A 92 3.71 20.19 19.20
N LYS A 93 2.48 20.11 19.70
CA LYS A 93 1.92 21.14 20.57
C LYS A 93 2.70 21.24 21.89
N LYS A 94 3.06 20.11 22.44
CA LYS A 94 3.83 20.06 23.68
C LYS A 94 5.20 20.68 23.48
N SER A 95 5.87 20.34 22.38
CA SER A 95 7.17 20.91 22.05
C SER A 95 7.09 22.41 21.87
N ALA A 96 6.06 22.88 21.18
CA ALA A 96 5.83 24.32 20.97
C ALA A 96 5.62 25.05 22.30
N GLY A 97 4.99 24.39 23.25
CA GLY A 97 4.73 24.98 24.57
C GLY A 97 5.99 25.19 25.42
N TYR A 98 7.08 24.55 25.05
CA TYR A 98 8.35 24.71 25.79
C TYR A 98 9.21 25.85 25.26
N PHE A 99 8.85 26.44 24.16
CA PHE A 99 9.55 27.54 23.54
C PHE A 99 8.74 28.83 23.63
#